data_a734e12070af7a1039b97b40dc8eac35
#
_entry.id   a734e12070af7a1039b97b40dc8eac35
#
_cell.length_a   1.000
_cell.length_b   1.000
_cell.length_c   1.000
_cell.angle_alpha   90.00
_cell.angle_beta   90.00
_cell.angle_gamma   90.00
#
_symmetry.space_group_name_H-M   'P 1'
#
loop_
_entity.id
_entity.type
_entity.pdbx_description
1 polymer ?
#
loop_
_entity_poly.entity_id
_entity_poly.type
_entity_poly.pdbx_seq_one_letter_code
_entity_poly.pdbx_strand_id
1 'polypeptide(L)'
;MGSKERIHRLKEQTRVNILDAAYDIVKDEGWQALSMRKIADKIEYTAPIIYEYYANKEAILYELTKKGYMMLAERMKEARDKHEDLAAQIEALWLAYWNFAFQEKEYYQLMFGVEVNCCMMDALLPPGATPYDIAARPIAEMMGISDQDDDRVCTKYYTYWSIIHGLISINIVRKGTSDEINRQILKDAITGITRSLTRQP
;
A
#
# COMPACT_ATOMS: atom_id res chain seq x y z
N MET A 1 30.90 -19.77 7.90
CA MET A 1 29.95 -19.37 6.84
C MET A 1 30.39 -20.00 5.53
N GLY A 2 29.55 -20.88 4.97
CA GLY A 2 29.90 -21.62 3.75
C GLY A 2 29.84 -20.75 2.50
N SER A 3 30.60 -21.09 1.46
CA SER A 3 30.64 -20.38 0.17
C SER A 3 29.22 -20.22 -0.45
N LYS A 4 28.35 -21.21 -0.29
CA LYS A 4 26.96 -21.18 -0.78
C LYS A 4 26.11 -20.11 -0.10
N GLU A 5 26.22 -19.94 1.22
CA GLU A 5 25.51 -18.90 1.98
C GLU A 5 25.96 -17.50 1.59
N ARG A 6 27.25 -17.32 1.34
CA ARG A 6 27.80 -16.05 0.85
C ARG A 6 27.25 -15.71 -0.52
N ILE A 7 27.20 -16.65 -1.45
CA ILE A 7 26.66 -16.45 -2.81
C ILE A 7 25.18 -16.12 -2.73
N HIS A 8 24.40 -16.83 -1.92
CA HIS A 8 22.97 -16.54 -1.73
C HIS A 8 22.75 -15.10 -1.22
N ARG A 9 23.48 -14.72 -0.17
CA ARG A 9 23.38 -13.34 0.38
C ARG A 9 23.73 -12.27 -0.64
N LEU A 10 24.75 -12.48 -1.45
CA LEU A 10 25.12 -11.55 -2.52
C LEU A 10 24.04 -11.43 -3.58
N LYS A 11 23.40 -12.53 -3.96
CA LYS A 11 22.28 -12.52 -4.90
C LYS A 11 21.07 -11.76 -4.35
N GLU A 12 20.71 -11.99 -3.09
CA GLU A 12 19.61 -11.24 -2.44
C GLU A 12 19.94 -9.75 -2.33
N GLN A 13 21.17 -9.41 -1.96
CA GLN A 13 21.59 -8.00 -1.94
C GLN A 13 21.47 -7.34 -3.32
N THR A 14 21.87 -8.04 -4.39
CA THR A 14 21.74 -7.52 -5.75
C THR A 14 20.25 -7.35 -6.15
N ARG A 15 19.36 -8.26 -5.74
CA ARG A 15 17.91 -8.09 -5.95
C ARG A 15 17.39 -6.81 -5.30
N VAL A 16 17.78 -6.57 -4.05
CA VAL A 16 17.41 -5.35 -3.32
C VAL A 16 17.95 -4.11 -4.03
N ASN A 17 19.23 -4.11 -4.41
CA ASN A 17 19.87 -2.98 -5.09
C ASN A 17 19.16 -2.64 -6.42
N ILE A 18 18.71 -3.65 -7.18
CA ILE A 18 17.93 -3.47 -8.42
C ILE A 18 16.60 -2.77 -8.12
N LEU A 19 15.86 -3.21 -7.09
CA LEU A 19 14.59 -2.61 -6.70
C LEU A 19 14.75 -1.19 -6.18
N ASP A 20 15.77 -0.93 -5.37
CA ASP A 20 16.04 0.40 -4.83
C ASP A 20 16.45 1.37 -5.95
N ALA A 21 17.31 0.93 -6.89
CA ALA A 21 17.66 1.73 -8.07
C ALA A 21 16.45 2.00 -8.97
N ALA A 22 15.55 1.01 -9.14
CA ALA A 22 14.32 1.18 -9.89
C ALA A 22 13.41 2.22 -9.24
N TYR A 23 13.25 2.15 -7.92
CA TYR A 23 12.46 3.12 -7.16
C TYR A 23 13.03 4.53 -7.23
N ASP A 24 14.35 4.69 -7.09
CA ASP A 24 15.02 5.98 -7.23
C ASP A 24 14.81 6.61 -8.61
N ILE A 25 14.92 5.80 -9.69
CA ILE A 25 14.64 6.28 -11.06
C ILE A 25 13.21 6.80 -11.16
N VAL A 26 12.26 6.07 -10.57
CA VAL A 26 10.85 6.47 -10.58
C VAL A 26 10.63 7.75 -9.81
N LYS A 27 11.27 7.90 -8.65
CA LYS A 27 11.18 9.11 -7.83
C LYS A 27 11.70 10.35 -8.55
N ASP A 28 12.79 10.18 -9.29
CA ASP A 28 13.46 11.29 -9.99
C ASP A 28 12.79 11.62 -11.34
N GLU A 29 12.34 10.59 -12.09
CA GLU A 29 11.94 10.74 -13.51
C GLU A 29 10.53 10.18 -13.82
N GLY A 30 9.87 9.52 -12.86
CA GLY A 30 8.55 8.90 -13.01
C GLY A 30 8.60 7.47 -13.59
N TRP A 31 7.47 6.76 -13.46
CA TRP A 31 7.32 5.32 -13.84
C TRP A 31 7.59 5.04 -15.32
N GLN A 32 7.29 5.99 -16.20
CA GLN A 32 7.49 5.83 -17.64
C GLN A 32 8.97 5.80 -18.03
N ALA A 33 9.83 6.46 -17.25
CA ALA A 33 11.27 6.50 -17.48
C ALA A 33 11.99 5.18 -17.10
N LEU A 34 11.35 4.30 -16.34
CA LEU A 34 11.94 3.05 -15.87
C LEU A 34 12.23 2.08 -17.01
N SER A 35 13.47 1.62 -17.11
CA SER A 35 13.89 0.58 -18.05
C SER A 35 15.00 -0.29 -17.47
N MET A 36 15.11 -1.55 -17.92
CA MET A 36 16.17 -2.49 -17.50
C MET A 36 17.57 -1.90 -17.70
N ARG A 37 17.78 -1.15 -18.78
CA ARG A 37 19.06 -0.50 -19.08
C ARG A 37 19.38 0.60 -18.07
N LYS A 38 18.43 1.50 -17.78
CA LYS A 38 18.65 2.58 -16.79
C LYS A 38 18.93 2.02 -15.39
N ILE A 39 18.26 0.94 -15.00
CA ILE A 39 18.55 0.27 -13.74
C ILE A 39 19.98 -0.26 -13.73
N ALA A 40 20.39 -0.96 -14.80
CA ALA A 40 21.74 -1.48 -14.93
C ALA A 40 22.79 -0.36 -14.85
N ASP A 41 22.59 0.71 -15.61
CA ASP A 41 23.50 1.88 -15.62
C ASP A 41 23.60 2.50 -14.21
N LYS A 42 22.49 2.60 -13.47
CA LYS A 42 22.45 3.20 -12.11
C LYS A 42 23.21 2.40 -11.06
N ILE A 43 23.24 1.06 -11.17
CA ILE A 43 23.96 0.19 -10.22
C ILE A 43 25.31 -0.32 -10.78
N GLU A 44 25.79 0.24 -11.87
CA GLU A 44 27.07 -0.11 -12.51
C GLU A 44 27.16 -1.58 -12.97
N TYR A 45 26.04 -2.13 -13.42
CA TYR A 45 25.92 -3.46 -14.00
C TYR A 45 25.60 -3.38 -15.50
N THR A 46 25.58 -4.54 -16.15
CA THR A 46 25.10 -4.65 -17.55
C THR A 46 23.65 -5.11 -17.58
N ALA A 47 22.89 -4.69 -18.59
CA ALA A 47 21.49 -5.08 -18.70
C ALA A 47 21.27 -6.61 -18.69
N PRO A 48 22.08 -7.47 -19.32
CA PRO A 48 21.96 -8.92 -19.19
C PRO A 48 21.97 -9.43 -17.76
N ILE A 49 22.77 -8.81 -16.87
CA ILE A 49 22.81 -9.21 -15.45
C ILE A 49 21.46 -8.91 -14.76
N ILE A 50 20.82 -7.79 -15.09
CA ILE A 50 19.50 -7.47 -14.51
C ILE A 50 18.48 -8.53 -14.91
N TYR A 51 18.53 -9.01 -16.16
CA TYR A 51 17.64 -10.09 -16.64
C TYR A 51 17.86 -11.44 -15.94
N GLU A 52 18.99 -11.69 -15.32
CA GLU A 52 19.19 -12.87 -14.45
C GLU A 52 18.36 -12.84 -13.16
N TYR A 53 17.97 -11.64 -12.70
CA TYR A 53 17.20 -11.43 -11.48
C TYR A 53 15.72 -11.18 -11.72
N TYR A 54 15.40 -10.44 -12.79
CA TYR A 54 14.02 -10.06 -13.15
C TYR A 54 13.81 -10.23 -14.65
N ALA A 55 12.82 -11.02 -15.03
CA ALA A 55 12.57 -11.38 -16.43
C ALA A 55 12.27 -10.16 -17.32
N ASN A 56 11.65 -9.13 -16.77
CA ASN A 56 11.23 -7.92 -17.48
C ASN A 56 10.94 -6.78 -16.48
N LYS A 57 10.57 -5.60 -17.00
CA LYS A 57 10.19 -4.43 -16.21
C LYS A 57 8.97 -4.74 -15.32
N GLU A 58 8.02 -5.47 -15.81
CA GLU A 58 6.77 -5.82 -15.14
C GLU A 58 7.03 -6.64 -13.86
N ALA A 59 8.02 -7.54 -13.89
CA ALA A 59 8.44 -8.28 -12.71
C ALA A 59 9.03 -7.37 -11.61
N ILE A 60 9.74 -6.31 -11.98
CA ILE A 60 10.24 -5.30 -11.06
C ILE A 60 9.08 -4.47 -10.48
N LEU A 61 8.16 -4.02 -11.35
CA LEU A 61 6.96 -3.28 -10.93
C LEU A 61 6.11 -4.10 -9.96
N TYR A 62 5.95 -5.40 -10.21
CA TYR A 62 5.23 -6.32 -9.35
C TYR A 62 5.84 -6.39 -7.94
N GLU A 63 7.16 -6.55 -7.83
CA GLU A 63 7.84 -6.59 -6.53
C GLU A 63 7.77 -5.24 -5.80
N LEU A 64 7.86 -4.12 -6.52
CA LEU A 64 7.69 -2.79 -5.95
C LEU A 64 6.25 -2.56 -5.48
N THR A 65 5.24 -3.01 -6.24
CA THR A 65 3.83 -2.98 -5.81
C THR A 65 3.63 -3.78 -4.54
N LYS A 66 4.16 -4.99 -4.47
CA LYS A 66 4.13 -5.84 -3.28
C LYS A 66 4.77 -5.13 -2.07
N LYS A 67 5.95 -4.52 -2.26
CA LYS A 67 6.63 -3.73 -1.23
C LYS A 67 5.73 -2.57 -0.74
N GLY A 68 5.07 -1.86 -1.65
CA GLY A 68 4.12 -0.80 -1.33
C GLY A 68 2.96 -1.30 -0.45
N TYR A 69 2.33 -2.41 -0.82
CA TYR A 69 1.25 -3.00 -0.02
C TYR A 69 1.71 -3.48 1.36
N MET A 70 2.90 -4.09 1.45
CA MET A 70 3.49 -4.48 2.74
C MET A 70 3.72 -3.26 3.64
N MET A 71 4.28 -2.19 3.10
CA MET A 71 4.51 -0.95 3.85
C MET A 71 3.20 -0.31 4.32
N LEU A 72 2.19 -0.28 3.45
CA LEU A 72 0.86 0.24 3.80
C LEU A 72 0.24 -0.59 4.94
N ALA A 73 0.22 -1.92 4.79
CA ALA A 73 -0.32 -2.84 5.76
C ALA A 73 0.37 -2.69 7.14
N GLU A 74 1.70 -2.61 7.16
CA GLU A 74 2.48 -2.40 8.38
C GLU A 74 2.10 -1.07 9.07
N ARG A 75 2.08 0.04 8.32
CA ARG A 75 1.71 1.36 8.88
C ARG A 75 0.29 1.39 9.42
N MET A 76 -0.68 0.76 8.71
CA MET A 76 -2.06 0.66 9.17
C MET A 76 -2.14 -0.17 10.46
N LYS A 77 -1.45 -1.30 10.51
CA LYS A 77 -1.37 -2.17 11.70
C LYS A 77 -0.74 -1.45 12.88
N GLU A 78 0.42 -0.83 12.70
CA GLU A 78 1.10 -0.06 13.75
C GLU A 78 0.24 1.09 14.30
N ALA A 79 -0.52 1.77 13.42
CA ALA A 79 -1.42 2.84 13.83
C ALA A 79 -2.59 2.29 14.67
N ARG A 80 -3.22 1.21 14.21
CA ARG A 80 -4.31 0.53 14.90
C ARG A 80 -3.89 0.03 16.29
N ASP A 81 -2.76 -0.65 16.38
CA ASP A 81 -2.32 -1.37 17.59
C ASP A 81 -1.88 -0.41 18.73
N LYS A 82 -1.87 0.90 18.48
CA LYS A 82 -1.64 1.94 19.53
C LYS A 82 -2.90 2.26 20.33
N HIS A 83 -4.05 1.74 19.97
CA HIS A 83 -5.35 2.07 20.57
C HIS A 83 -6.06 0.80 21.06
N GLU A 84 -6.73 0.91 22.18
CA GLU A 84 -7.58 -0.17 22.73
C GLU A 84 -9.04 -0.03 22.25
N ASP A 85 -9.51 1.21 22.08
CA ASP A 85 -10.86 1.50 21.60
C ASP A 85 -11.00 1.27 20.10
N LEU A 86 -12.03 0.51 19.69
CA LEU A 86 -12.25 0.13 18.29
C LEU A 86 -12.47 1.34 17.36
N ALA A 87 -13.16 2.38 17.83
CA ALA A 87 -13.39 3.57 17.02
C ALA A 87 -12.07 4.32 16.78
N ALA A 88 -11.22 4.42 17.81
CA ALA A 88 -9.89 5.00 17.70
C ALA A 88 -8.96 4.14 16.80
N GLN A 89 -9.05 2.81 16.88
CA GLN A 89 -8.34 1.91 15.97
C GLN A 89 -8.72 2.18 14.50
N ILE A 90 -10.02 2.24 14.20
CA ILE A 90 -10.53 2.51 12.85
C ILE A 90 -10.08 3.89 12.37
N GLU A 91 -10.17 4.92 13.19
CA GLU A 91 -9.71 6.26 12.82
C GLU A 91 -8.20 6.25 12.51
N ALA A 92 -7.39 5.69 13.39
CA ALA A 92 -5.94 5.67 13.28
C ALA A 92 -5.47 4.94 12.01
N LEU A 93 -6.05 3.77 11.69
CA LEU A 93 -5.67 3.02 10.49
C LEU A 93 -6.02 3.75 9.19
N TRP A 94 -7.17 4.44 9.13
CA TRP A 94 -7.57 5.20 7.94
C TRP A 94 -6.77 6.50 7.78
N LEU A 95 -6.36 7.12 8.88
CA LEU A 95 -5.40 8.23 8.85
C LEU A 95 -4.01 7.75 8.42
N ALA A 96 -3.57 6.55 8.81
CA ALA A 96 -2.32 5.97 8.32
C ALA A 96 -2.38 5.70 6.80
N TYR A 97 -3.51 5.20 6.27
CA TYR A 97 -3.74 5.05 4.83
C TYR A 97 -3.64 6.40 4.10
N TRP A 98 -4.30 7.45 4.61
CA TRP A 98 -4.20 8.80 4.07
C TRP A 98 -2.76 9.30 4.04
N ASN A 99 -2.05 9.22 5.16
CA ASN A 99 -0.68 9.70 5.28
C ASN A 99 0.27 8.94 4.35
N PHE A 100 0.11 7.62 4.21
CA PHE A 100 0.88 6.80 3.30
C PHE A 100 0.80 7.32 1.85
N ALA A 101 -0.37 7.68 1.38
CA ALA A 101 -0.57 8.12 0.00
C ALA A 101 0.24 9.38 -0.37
N PHE A 102 0.53 10.26 0.59
CA PHE A 102 1.31 11.47 0.36
C PHE A 102 2.78 11.31 0.73
N GLN A 103 3.11 10.47 1.70
CA GLN A 103 4.49 10.20 2.08
C GLN A 103 5.20 9.26 1.11
N GLU A 104 4.46 8.28 0.57
CA GLU A 104 4.96 7.27 -0.35
C GLU A 104 4.21 7.36 -1.69
N LYS A 105 4.17 8.57 -2.24
CA LYS A 105 3.37 8.90 -3.42
C LYS A 105 3.64 7.99 -4.62
N GLU A 106 4.89 7.65 -4.85
CA GLU A 106 5.31 6.80 -5.97
C GLU A 106 4.78 5.37 -5.78
N TYR A 107 4.90 4.79 -4.58
CA TYR A 107 4.29 3.50 -4.27
C TYR A 107 2.78 3.55 -4.41
N TYR A 108 2.13 4.59 -3.86
CA TYR A 108 0.68 4.73 -3.96
C TYR A 108 0.20 4.81 -5.41
N GLN A 109 0.88 5.57 -6.26
CA GLN A 109 0.57 5.67 -7.69
C GLN A 109 0.77 4.33 -8.41
N LEU A 110 1.81 3.56 -8.06
CA LEU A 110 2.02 2.23 -8.62
C LEU A 110 0.93 1.25 -8.19
N MET A 111 0.54 1.26 -6.91
CA MET A 111 -0.45 0.34 -6.34
C MET A 111 -1.85 0.56 -6.91
N PHE A 112 -2.23 1.81 -7.18
CA PHE A 112 -3.58 2.21 -7.56
C PHE A 112 -3.67 2.89 -8.92
N GLY A 113 -2.58 2.97 -9.65
CA GLY A 113 -2.53 3.50 -11.01
C GLY A 113 -3.05 2.52 -12.05
N VAL A 114 -3.28 3.03 -13.26
CA VAL A 114 -3.88 2.28 -14.38
C VAL A 114 -2.95 1.16 -14.92
N GLU A 115 -1.65 1.23 -14.63
CA GLU A 115 -0.63 0.34 -15.21
C GLU A 115 -0.50 -1.02 -14.47
N VAL A 116 -1.04 -1.14 -13.26
CA VAL A 116 -0.99 -2.38 -12.45
C VAL A 116 -2.41 -2.85 -12.18
N ASN A 117 -2.68 -4.11 -12.54
CA ASN A 117 -4.00 -4.71 -12.37
C ASN A 117 -4.26 -4.98 -10.88
N CYS A 118 -5.03 -4.10 -10.23
CA CYS A 118 -5.36 -4.15 -8.79
C CYS A 118 -6.06 -5.45 -8.34
N CYS A 119 -6.61 -6.23 -9.29
CA CYS A 119 -7.31 -7.48 -8.99
C CYS A 119 -6.41 -8.61 -8.44
N MET A 120 -5.11 -8.37 -8.29
CA MET A 120 -4.16 -9.37 -7.80
C MET A 120 -3.67 -9.10 -6.35
N MET A 121 -4.32 -8.19 -5.60
CA MET A 121 -3.89 -7.88 -4.22
C MET A 121 -3.81 -9.10 -3.31
N ASP A 122 -4.82 -9.98 -3.38
CA ASP A 122 -4.91 -11.18 -2.54
C ASP A 122 -3.77 -12.18 -2.83
N ALA A 123 -3.17 -12.11 -4.04
CA ALA A 123 -2.03 -12.96 -4.41
C ALA A 123 -0.66 -12.37 -4.01
N LEU A 124 -0.61 -11.08 -3.65
CA LEU A 124 0.65 -10.38 -3.34
C LEU A 124 1.12 -10.56 -1.90
N LEU A 125 0.19 -10.70 -0.97
CA LEU A 125 0.47 -10.75 0.46
C LEU A 125 -0.06 -12.06 1.07
N PRO A 126 0.55 -12.53 2.17
CA PRO A 126 0.01 -13.66 2.90
C PRO A 126 -1.37 -13.34 3.46
N PRO A 127 -2.26 -14.35 3.60
CA PRO A 127 -3.54 -14.19 4.27
C PRO A 127 -3.38 -13.57 5.67
N GLY A 128 -4.27 -12.66 6.04
CA GLY A 128 -4.22 -11.95 7.32
C GLY A 128 -3.26 -10.76 7.36
N ALA A 129 -2.50 -10.50 6.28
CA ALA A 129 -1.52 -9.41 6.21
C ALA A 129 -1.87 -8.34 5.17
N THR A 130 -3.05 -8.39 4.57
CA THR A 130 -3.48 -7.37 3.61
C THR A 130 -4.03 -6.12 4.31
N PRO A 131 -4.02 -4.95 3.68
CA PRO A 131 -4.72 -3.78 4.20
C PRO A 131 -6.20 -4.03 4.51
N TYR A 132 -6.85 -4.91 3.73
CA TYR A 132 -8.22 -5.37 3.99
C TYR A 132 -8.32 -6.10 5.33
N ASP A 133 -7.52 -7.16 5.54
CA ASP A 133 -7.54 -7.95 6.77
C ASP A 133 -7.32 -7.08 8.02
N ILE A 134 -6.40 -6.11 7.92
CA ILE A 134 -6.06 -5.21 9.03
C ILE A 134 -7.23 -4.28 9.38
N ALA A 135 -7.95 -3.77 8.37
CA ALA A 135 -9.06 -2.85 8.57
C ALA A 135 -10.39 -3.56 8.84
N ALA A 136 -10.65 -4.70 8.21
CA ALA A 136 -11.89 -5.45 8.35
C ALA A 136 -12.08 -5.97 9.78
N ARG A 137 -11.01 -6.37 10.45
CA ARG A 137 -11.09 -6.92 11.81
C ARG A 137 -11.75 -5.96 12.82
N PRO A 138 -11.28 -4.74 13.09
CA PRO A 138 -11.93 -3.84 14.02
C PRO A 138 -13.32 -3.39 13.56
N ILE A 139 -13.59 -3.37 12.25
CA ILE A 139 -14.93 -3.12 11.71
C ILE A 139 -15.89 -4.26 12.10
N ALA A 140 -15.49 -5.52 11.88
CA ALA A 140 -16.26 -6.70 12.24
C ALA A 140 -16.54 -6.75 13.75
N GLU A 141 -15.51 -6.55 14.57
CA GLU A 141 -15.62 -6.50 16.04
C GLU A 141 -16.63 -5.42 16.49
N MET A 142 -16.59 -4.22 15.93
CA MET A 142 -17.51 -3.14 16.25
C MET A 142 -18.94 -3.43 15.81
N MET A 143 -19.12 -4.17 14.72
CA MET A 143 -20.44 -4.63 14.24
C MET A 143 -20.96 -5.87 14.98
N GLY A 144 -20.17 -6.48 15.88
CA GLY A 144 -20.53 -7.74 16.55
C GLY A 144 -20.56 -8.94 15.61
N ILE A 145 -19.78 -8.90 14.51
CA ILE A 145 -19.70 -9.96 13.50
C ILE A 145 -18.37 -10.71 13.71
N SER A 146 -18.47 -12.04 13.81
CA SER A 146 -17.28 -12.89 14.04
C SER A 146 -16.47 -13.17 12.78
N ASP A 147 -17.13 -13.12 11.61
CA ASP A 147 -16.52 -13.36 10.30
C ASP A 147 -16.15 -12.01 9.64
N GLN A 148 -14.86 -11.76 9.48
CA GLN A 148 -14.38 -10.53 8.84
C GLN A 148 -14.67 -10.50 7.32
N ASP A 149 -14.97 -11.64 6.71
CA ASP A 149 -15.29 -11.77 5.28
C ASP A 149 -16.80 -11.71 5.01
N ASP A 150 -17.61 -11.43 6.05
CA ASP A 150 -19.03 -11.16 5.89
C ASP A 150 -19.28 -9.95 4.97
N ASP A 151 -20.22 -10.09 4.02
CA ASP A 151 -20.55 -9.06 3.04
C ASP A 151 -20.84 -7.68 3.66
N ARG A 152 -21.38 -7.65 4.88
CA ARG A 152 -21.68 -6.41 5.61
C ARG A 152 -20.39 -5.71 6.05
N VAL A 153 -19.37 -6.48 6.51
CA VAL A 153 -18.05 -5.97 6.86
C VAL A 153 -17.34 -5.47 5.60
N CYS A 154 -17.34 -6.28 4.55
CA CYS A 154 -16.80 -5.94 3.24
C CYS A 154 -17.40 -4.62 2.71
N THR A 155 -18.72 -4.48 2.76
CA THR A 155 -19.43 -3.24 2.36
C THR A 155 -18.94 -2.03 3.15
N LYS A 156 -18.74 -2.14 4.46
CA LYS A 156 -18.25 -1.03 5.29
C LYS A 156 -16.79 -0.70 5.00
N TYR A 157 -15.93 -1.70 4.82
CA TYR A 157 -14.57 -1.49 4.39
C TYR A 157 -14.51 -0.69 3.08
N TYR A 158 -15.23 -1.13 2.05
CA TYR A 158 -15.25 -0.43 0.76
C TYR A 158 -15.88 0.96 0.86
N THR A 159 -16.79 1.21 1.79
CA THR A 159 -17.33 2.55 2.04
C THR A 159 -16.23 3.50 2.53
N TYR A 160 -15.45 3.10 3.54
CA TYR A 160 -14.29 3.88 3.99
C TYR A 160 -13.28 4.09 2.85
N TRP A 161 -12.89 2.98 2.23
CA TRP A 161 -11.86 3.02 1.20
C TRP A 161 -12.24 3.92 0.04
N SER A 162 -13.46 3.83 -0.48
CA SER A 162 -13.93 4.63 -1.61
C SER A 162 -13.90 6.13 -1.32
N ILE A 163 -14.33 6.55 -0.12
CA ILE A 163 -14.35 7.97 0.25
C ILE A 163 -12.93 8.50 0.42
N ILE A 164 -12.09 7.79 1.17
CA ILE A 164 -10.74 8.24 1.49
C ILE A 164 -9.84 8.18 0.24
N HIS A 165 -9.92 7.09 -0.53
CA HIS A 165 -9.21 6.94 -1.79
C HIS A 165 -9.65 7.99 -2.82
N GLY A 166 -10.95 8.30 -2.90
CA GLY A 166 -11.48 9.35 -3.75
C GLY A 166 -10.92 10.73 -3.37
N LEU A 167 -10.87 11.04 -2.08
CA LEU A 167 -10.30 12.29 -1.58
C LEU A 167 -8.79 12.37 -1.87
N ILE A 168 -8.03 11.30 -1.69
CA ILE A 168 -6.62 11.22 -2.05
C ILE A 168 -6.45 11.48 -3.56
N SER A 169 -7.23 10.81 -4.40
CA SER A 169 -7.16 10.95 -5.85
C SER A 169 -7.43 12.39 -6.30
N ILE A 170 -8.43 13.08 -5.71
CA ILE A 170 -8.72 14.49 -5.97
C ILE A 170 -7.49 15.35 -5.63
N ASN A 171 -6.85 15.11 -4.49
CA ASN A 171 -5.70 15.89 -4.05
C ASN A 171 -4.44 15.65 -4.90
N ILE A 172 -4.21 14.41 -5.33
CA ILE A 172 -3.08 14.08 -6.21
C ILE A 172 -3.24 14.69 -7.59
N VAL A 173 -4.45 14.64 -8.16
CA VAL A 173 -4.70 15.07 -9.56
C VAL A 173 -4.88 16.57 -9.69
N ARG A 174 -5.54 17.24 -8.74
CA ARG A 174 -6.00 18.63 -8.88
C ARG A 174 -5.43 19.64 -7.88
N LYS A 175 -4.38 19.31 -7.10
CA LYS A 175 -3.93 20.09 -5.93
C LYS A 175 -5.06 20.40 -4.93
N GLY A 176 -6.11 19.60 -4.92
CA GLY A 176 -7.17 19.46 -3.95
C GLY A 176 -7.67 20.73 -3.23
N THR A 177 -8.12 20.49 -2.02
CA THR A 177 -8.49 21.53 -1.05
C THR A 177 -7.33 21.77 -0.07
N SER A 178 -7.48 22.77 0.83
CA SER A 178 -6.48 23.00 1.89
C SER A 178 -6.38 21.80 2.85
N ASP A 179 -5.25 21.67 3.52
CA ASP A 179 -5.04 20.62 4.53
C ASP A 179 -6.11 20.64 5.64
N GLU A 180 -6.59 21.84 6.00
CA GLU A 180 -7.65 22.01 6.98
C GLU A 180 -8.97 21.40 6.52
N ILE A 181 -9.37 21.71 5.27
CA ILE A 181 -10.58 21.14 4.67
C ILE A 181 -10.44 19.63 4.51
N ASN A 182 -9.29 19.13 4.08
CA ASN A 182 -9.04 17.70 3.96
C ASN A 182 -9.17 16.99 5.30
N ARG A 183 -8.58 17.54 6.38
CA ARG A 183 -8.72 17.00 7.75
C ARG A 183 -10.17 16.95 8.20
N GLN A 184 -10.95 18.01 7.92
CA GLN A 184 -12.36 18.05 8.30
C GLN A 184 -13.17 16.99 7.52
N ILE A 185 -12.96 16.87 6.20
CA ILE A 185 -13.64 15.85 5.37
C ILE A 185 -13.31 14.44 5.87
N LEU A 186 -12.03 14.15 6.16
CA LEU A 186 -11.61 12.85 6.69
C LEU A 186 -12.29 12.54 8.02
N LYS A 187 -12.26 13.50 8.94
CA LYS A 187 -12.89 13.35 10.27
C LYS A 187 -14.39 13.10 10.14
N ASP A 188 -15.09 13.87 9.32
CA ASP A 188 -16.54 13.73 9.15
C ASP A 188 -16.88 12.39 8.51
N ALA A 189 -16.13 11.97 7.47
CA ALA A 189 -16.34 10.70 6.80
C ALA A 189 -16.07 9.51 7.75
N ILE A 190 -14.90 9.47 8.38
CA ILE A 190 -14.53 8.36 9.27
C ILE A 190 -15.51 8.29 10.45
N THR A 191 -15.76 9.41 11.12
CA THR A 191 -16.70 9.43 12.27
C THR A 191 -18.12 9.06 11.86
N GLY A 192 -18.61 9.55 10.72
CA GLY A 192 -19.95 9.25 10.20
C GLY A 192 -20.14 7.77 9.90
N ILE A 193 -19.16 7.15 9.22
CA ILE A 193 -19.21 5.73 8.90
C ILE A 193 -19.09 4.90 10.19
N THR A 194 -18.14 5.21 11.07
CA THR A 194 -17.92 4.50 12.34
C THR A 194 -19.20 4.48 13.19
N ARG A 195 -19.91 5.61 13.30
CA ARG A 195 -21.20 5.67 14.01
C ARG A 195 -22.28 4.77 13.37
N SER A 196 -22.18 4.50 12.07
CA SER A 196 -23.12 3.62 11.39
C SER A 196 -22.88 2.13 11.64
N LEU A 197 -21.69 1.75 12.17
CA LEU A 197 -21.36 0.35 12.46
C LEU A 197 -22.16 -0.21 13.65
N THR A 198 -22.49 0.64 14.63
CA THR A 198 -23.21 0.24 15.85
C THR A 198 -24.72 0.41 15.74
N ARG A 199 -25.21 1.03 14.65
CA ARG A 199 -26.66 1.15 14.40
C ARG A 199 -27.12 -0.14 13.70
N GLN A 200 -27.79 -1.02 14.43
CA GLN A 200 -28.59 -2.08 13.81
C GLN A 200 -29.71 -1.42 12.99
N PRO A 201 -30.05 -1.98 11.80
CA PRO A 201 -31.18 -1.53 11.02
C PRO A 201 -32.48 -1.74 11.76
#